data_8db6fa3bc34b4ef42e870260968cb2e1
#
_entry.id   8db6fa3bc34b4ef42e870260968cb2e1
#
_cell.length_a   1.000
_cell.length_b   1.000
_cell.length_c   1.000
_cell.angle_alpha   90.00
_cell.angle_beta   90.00
_cell.angle_gamma   90.00
#
_symmetry.space_group_name_H-M   'P 1'
#
loop_
_entity.id
_entity.type
_entity.pdbx_description
1 polymer ?
#
loop_
_entity_poly.entity_id
_entity_poly.type
_entity_poly.pdbx_seq_one_letter_code
_entity_poly.pdbx_strand_id
1 'polypeptide(L)'
;MDGSAVADLKSVVAPLNFLVPMAEKPVAYNYMPPPGVPLRTGKSEEHRVTIRDARPLIGQLSLDKEGFVLLHHRSAVKNFYDEDEIKSVYYPACERVMKEVTGAARVVAFDHIVRNAAMAALEGSCIKLPAKRVHNDYTAWSSPKGVRDLMGDEARSC
;
A
#
# COMPACT_ATOMS: atom_id res chain seq x y z
N MET A 1 1.30 1.34 -23.16
CA MET A 1 2.59 0.65 -23.50
C MET A 1 2.31 -0.39 -24.56
N ASP A 2 3.23 -0.56 -25.51
CA ASP A 2 3.20 -1.67 -26.46
C ASP A 2 3.42 -2.98 -25.68
N GLY A 3 2.56 -3.99 -25.90
CA GLY A 3 2.63 -5.28 -25.21
C GLY A 3 3.94 -6.04 -25.38
N SER A 4 4.72 -5.72 -26.43
CA SER A 4 6.04 -6.28 -26.70
C SER A 4 7.08 -5.91 -25.63
N ALA A 5 7.15 -4.65 -25.21
CA ALA A 5 8.13 -4.18 -24.24
C ALA A 5 7.94 -4.82 -22.84
N VAL A 6 6.72 -5.24 -22.50
CA VAL A 6 6.40 -5.88 -21.22
C VAL A 6 6.74 -7.37 -21.22
N ALA A 7 6.74 -8.01 -22.39
CA ALA A 7 7.03 -9.44 -22.53
C ALA A 7 8.50 -9.79 -22.22
N ASP A 8 9.43 -8.88 -22.52
CA ASP A 8 10.88 -9.08 -22.38
C ASP A 8 11.42 -8.77 -20.98
N LEU A 9 10.57 -8.29 -20.06
CA LEU A 9 11.00 -7.99 -18.69
C LEU A 9 11.34 -9.26 -17.92
N LYS A 10 12.42 -9.20 -17.13
CA LYS A 10 12.74 -10.24 -16.15
C LYS A 10 11.53 -10.48 -15.26
N SER A 11 11.24 -11.74 -14.99
CA SER A 11 10.05 -12.09 -14.21
C SER A 11 10.30 -13.27 -13.28
N VAL A 12 9.47 -13.37 -12.25
CA VAL A 12 9.36 -14.53 -11.37
C VAL A 12 7.91 -14.97 -11.32
N VAL A 13 7.68 -16.27 -11.16
CA VAL A 13 6.33 -16.80 -10.89
C VAL A 13 6.23 -17.08 -9.42
N ALA A 14 5.29 -16.42 -8.75
CA ALA A 14 5.09 -16.57 -7.31
C ALA A 14 3.59 -16.72 -6.97
N PRO A 15 3.27 -17.40 -5.85
CA PRO A 15 1.90 -17.49 -5.37
C PRO A 15 1.47 -16.18 -4.70
N LEU A 16 0.29 -15.70 -5.06
CA LEU A 16 -0.39 -14.61 -4.38
C LEU A 16 -1.81 -15.04 -3.99
N ASN A 17 -2.27 -14.57 -2.83
CA ASN A 17 -3.61 -14.84 -2.38
C ASN A 17 -4.58 -13.75 -2.85
N PHE A 18 -5.67 -14.14 -3.47
CA PHE A 18 -6.74 -13.27 -3.92
C PHE A 18 -8.01 -13.57 -3.14
N LEU A 19 -8.84 -12.55 -2.91
CA LEU A 19 -10.16 -12.73 -2.34
C LEU A 19 -11.04 -13.44 -3.35
N VAL A 20 -11.70 -14.51 -2.94
CA VAL A 20 -12.68 -15.20 -3.80
C VAL A 20 -13.98 -14.39 -3.90
N PRO A 21 -14.70 -14.45 -5.03
CA PRO A 21 -16.04 -13.90 -5.12
C PRO A 21 -16.96 -14.49 -4.03
N MET A 22 -17.69 -13.64 -3.34
CA MET A 22 -18.57 -14.01 -2.25
C MET A 22 -19.92 -13.31 -2.41
N ALA A 23 -21.00 -14.00 -2.04
CA ALA A 23 -22.34 -13.42 -2.05
C ALA A 23 -22.47 -12.29 -1.01
N GLU A 24 -21.81 -12.45 0.14
CA GLU A 24 -21.79 -11.45 1.20
C GLU A 24 -20.51 -10.63 1.14
N LYS A 25 -20.63 -9.34 1.48
CA LYS A 25 -19.48 -8.44 1.57
C LYS A 25 -18.52 -8.93 2.67
N PRO A 26 -17.25 -9.18 2.35
CA PRO A 26 -16.28 -9.60 3.36
C PRO A 26 -16.03 -8.48 4.39
N VAL A 27 -15.95 -8.87 5.64
CA VAL A 27 -15.69 -7.97 6.79
C VAL A 27 -14.35 -8.32 7.40
N ALA A 28 -13.60 -7.30 7.80
CA ALA A 28 -12.43 -7.44 8.65
C ALA A 28 -12.56 -6.48 9.83
N TYR A 29 -12.50 -7.03 11.04
CA TYR A 29 -12.54 -6.24 12.26
C TYR A 29 -11.11 -5.81 12.62
N ASN A 30 -10.94 -4.54 12.95
CA ASN A 30 -9.71 -3.98 13.52
C ASN A 30 -9.74 -3.90 15.06
N TYR A 31 -10.79 -4.45 15.65
CA TYR A 31 -11.02 -4.62 17.08
C TYR A 31 -11.48 -6.06 17.35
N MET A 32 -11.52 -6.48 18.61
CA MET A 32 -12.00 -7.83 18.98
C MET A 32 -13.51 -7.95 18.69
N PRO A 33 -13.92 -8.81 17.75
CA PRO A 33 -15.35 -9.01 17.48
C PRO A 33 -16.03 -9.76 18.63
N PRO A 34 -17.38 -9.80 18.68
CA PRO A 34 -18.12 -10.58 19.63
C PRO A 34 -17.72 -12.08 19.61
N PRO A 35 -17.91 -12.81 20.72
CA PRO A 35 -17.64 -14.24 20.77
C PRO A 35 -18.35 -15.00 19.64
N GLY A 36 -17.63 -15.89 18.96
CA GLY A 36 -18.13 -16.68 17.83
C GLY A 36 -18.08 -15.99 16.47
N VAL A 37 -17.77 -14.69 16.42
CA VAL A 37 -17.60 -13.97 15.15
C VAL A 37 -16.13 -14.01 14.75
N PRO A 38 -15.79 -14.50 13.52
CA PRO A 38 -14.40 -14.52 13.07
C PRO A 38 -13.87 -13.10 12.81
N LEU A 39 -12.61 -12.88 13.14
CA LEU A 39 -11.93 -11.59 12.91
C LEU A 39 -11.99 -11.14 11.44
N ARG A 40 -12.08 -12.10 10.52
CA ARG A 40 -12.20 -11.87 9.07
C ARG A 40 -13.13 -12.91 8.47
N THR A 41 -14.08 -12.46 7.65
CA THR A 41 -15.02 -13.35 6.93
C THR A 41 -14.58 -13.63 5.49
N GLY A 42 -13.65 -12.84 4.96
CA GLY A 42 -13.16 -13.01 3.58
C GLY A 42 -12.36 -14.31 3.41
N LYS A 43 -12.71 -15.09 2.41
CA LYS A 43 -11.99 -16.28 1.96
C LYS A 43 -11.01 -15.90 0.86
N SER A 44 -9.86 -16.55 0.83
CA SER A 44 -8.83 -16.31 -0.20
C SER A 44 -8.42 -17.62 -0.83
N GLU A 45 -8.04 -17.55 -2.10
CA GLU A 45 -7.40 -18.64 -2.84
C GLU A 45 -6.05 -18.20 -3.40
N GLU A 46 -5.14 -19.15 -3.57
CA GLU A 46 -3.81 -18.91 -4.09
C GLU A 46 -3.81 -19.04 -5.61
N HIS A 47 -3.26 -18.02 -6.29
CA HIS A 47 -3.01 -18.05 -7.72
C HIS A 47 -1.51 -17.83 -7.98
N ARG A 48 -0.95 -18.63 -8.87
CA ARG A 48 0.43 -18.40 -9.36
C ARG A 48 0.39 -17.31 -10.42
N VAL A 49 1.09 -16.21 -10.16
CA VAL A 49 1.13 -15.04 -11.05
C VAL A 49 2.55 -14.73 -11.49
N THR A 50 2.68 -14.21 -12.69
CA THR A 50 3.95 -13.69 -13.21
C THR A 50 4.15 -12.27 -12.72
N ILE A 51 5.19 -12.05 -11.92
CA ILE A 51 5.60 -10.73 -11.40
C ILE A 51 6.81 -10.28 -12.23
N ARG A 52 6.69 -9.13 -12.90
CA ARG A 52 7.71 -8.58 -13.79
C ARG A 52 8.51 -7.48 -13.10
N ASP A 53 9.80 -7.40 -13.44
CA ASP A 53 10.65 -6.30 -13.00
C ASP A 53 10.32 -5.03 -13.80
N ALA A 54 9.69 -4.07 -13.16
CA ALA A 54 9.33 -2.81 -13.79
C ALA A 54 10.46 -1.75 -13.80
N ARG A 55 11.62 -2.02 -13.18
CA ARG A 55 12.73 -1.05 -13.13
C ARG A 55 13.21 -0.57 -14.50
N PRO A 56 13.28 -1.42 -15.55
CA PRO A 56 13.63 -0.94 -16.90
C PRO A 56 12.60 0.04 -17.49
N LEU A 57 11.41 0.15 -16.92
CA LEU A 57 10.33 1.03 -17.39
C LEU A 57 10.27 2.37 -16.64
N ILE A 58 11.25 2.68 -15.78
CA ILE A 58 11.34 3.98 -15.12
C ILE A 58 11.29 5.11 -16.17
N GLY A 59 10.42 6.11 -15.96
CA GLY A 59 10.20 7.21 -16.88
C GLY A 59 9.22 6.92 -18.02
N GLN A 60 8.76 5.66 -18.17
CA GLN A 60 7.74 5.26 -19.15
C GLN A 60 6.38 4.99 -18.51
N LEU A 61 6.34 4.89 -17.19
CA LEU A 61 5.14 4.62 -16.41
C LEU A 61 4.43 5.93 -16.03
N SER A 62 3.12 5.94 -16.07
CA SER A 62 2.28 7.11 -15.83
C SER A 62 1.13 6.74 -14.87
N LEU A 63 0.79 7.65 -13.95
CA LEU A 63 -0.36 7.49 -13.07
C LEU A 63 -1.66 7.40 -13.87
N ASP A 64 -1.79 8.15 -14.96
CA ASP A 64 -3.01 8.21 -15.77
C ASP A 64 -3.24 6.98 -16.65
N LYS A 65 -2.18 6.25 -16.99
CA LYS A 65 -2.26 5.09 -17.89
C LYS A 65 -2.13 3.78 -17.14
N GLU A 66 -1.05 3.63 -16.38
CA GLU A 66 -0.73 2.40 -15.67
C GLU A 66 -1.26 2.39 -14.24
N GLY A 67 -1.66 3.54 -13.69
CA GLY A 67 -2.12 3.71 -12.32
C GLY A 67 -0.99 3.73 -11.28
N PHE A 68 0.27 3.71 -11.72
CA PHE A 68 1.45 3.81 -10.86
C PHE A 68 2.65 4.38 -11.61
N VAL A 69 3.62 4.89 -10.85
CA VAL A 69 4.94 5.27 -11.35
C VAL A 69 6.03 4.64 -10.50
N LEU A 70 7.21 4.47 -11.08
CA LEU A 70 8.38 4.00 -10.39
C LEU A 70 9.44 5.10 -10.40
N LEU A 71 9.96 5.44 -9.23
CA LEU A 71 10.89 6.56 -9.06
C LEU A 71 12.18 6.09 -8.38
N HIS A 72 13.28 6.74 -8.72
CA HIS A 72 14.49 6.68 -7.91
C HIS A 72 14.39 7.71 -6.78
N HIS A 73 14.24 7.25 -5.56
CA HIS A 73 14.27 8.09 -4.38
C HIS A 73 15.26 7.55 -3.34
N ARG A 74 16.20 8.38 -2.93
CA ARG A 74 17.14 8.04 -1.85
C ARG A 74 16.58 8.54 -0.53
N SER A 75 16.13 7.63 0.32
CA SER A 75 15.70 7.99 1.66
C SER A 75 16.88 8.42 2.54
N ALA A 76 16.66 9.44 3.37
CA ALA A 76 17.59 9.86 4.41
C ALA A 76 17.37 9.11 5.74
N VAL A 77 16.33 8.30 5.85
CA VAL A 77 16.02 7.48 7.04
C VAL A 77 17.12 6.45 7.26
N LYS A 78 17.62 6.37 8.47
CA LYS A 78 18.64 5.41 8.89
C LYS A 78 18.04 4.19 9.57
N ASN A 79 16.96 4.38 10.32
CA ASN A 79 16.29 3.34 11.07
C ASN A 79 14.76 3.42 10.90
N PHE A 80 14.18 2.55 10.07
CA PHE A 80 12.72 2.47 9.85
C PHE A 80 11.95 1.84 11.03
N TYR A 81 12.61 1.53 12.14
CA TYR A 81 11.97 1.09 13.39
C TYR A 81 11.91 2.21 14.43
N ASP A 82 12.47 3.36 14.12
CA ASP A 82 12.45 4.56 14.95
C ASP A 82 11.27 5.45 14.51
N GLU A 83 10.26 5.52 15.38
CA GLU A 83 9.02 6.26 15.15
C GLU A 83 9.25 7.76 14.95
N ASP A 84 10.18 8.35 15.70
CA ASP A 84 10.51 9.77 15.62
C ASP A 84 11.24 10.09 14.32
N GLU A 85 12.14 9.20 13.88
CA GLU A 85 12.82 9.35 12.60
C GLU A 85 11.84 9.18 11.42
N ILE A 86 10.89 8.26 11.50
CA ILE A 86 9.83 8.12 10.49
C ILE A 86 9.02 9.41 10.39
N LYS A 87 8.55 9.96 11.50
CA LYS A 87 7.71 11.16 11.49
C LYS A 87 8.47 12.40 11.07
N SER A 88 9.73 12.56 11.51
CA SER A 88 10.50 13.77 11.25
C SER A 88 11.25 13.77 9.91
N VAL A 89 11.57 12.60 9.35
CA VAL A 89 12.38 12.48 8.12
C VAL A 89 11.56 11.84 6.98
N TYR A 90 10.92 10.69 7.23
CA TYR A 90 10.26 9.95 6.17
C TYR A 90 8.95 10.59 5.71
N TYR A 91 8.09 11.04 6.64
CA TYR A 91 6.82 11.68 6.31
C TYR A 91 7.01 12.91 5.43
N PRO A 92 7.85 13.90 5.79
CA PRO A 92 8.09 15.07 4.95
C PRO A 92 8.70 14.72 3.58
N ALA A 93 9.54 13.68 3.52
CA ALA A 93 10.09 13.21 2.25
C ALA A 93 9.01 12.59 1.36
N CYS A 94 8.12 11.76 1.91
CA CYS A 94 6.99 11.18 1.17
C CYS A 94 6.03 12.26 0.66
N GLU A 95 5.68 13.24 1.52
CA GLU A 95 4.79 14.35 1.13
C GLU A 95 5.36 15.17 -0.02
N ARG A 96 6.66 15.46 0.01
CA ARG A 96 7.34 16.16 -1.08
C ARG A 96 7.31 15.36 -2.37
N VAL A 97 7.72 14.10 -2.34
CA VAL A 97 7.73 13.22 -3.53
C VAL A 97 6.33 13.07 -4.11
N MET A 98 5.32 12.90 -3.27
CA MET A 98 3.93 12.78 -3.73
C MET A 98 3.44 14.08 -4.38
N LYS A 99 3.76 15.25 -3.83
CA LYS A 99 3.44 16.54 -4.47
C LYS A 99 4.11 16.70 -5.84
N GLU A 100 5.39 16.35 -5.94
CA GLU A 100 6.17 16.43 -7.17
C GLU A 100 5.57 15.53 -8.28
N VAL A 101 5.14 14.33 -7.92
CA VAL A 101 4.65 13.33 -8.87
C VAL A 101 3.21 13.57 -9.29
N THR A 102 2.37 14.01 -8.36
CA THR A 102 0.91 14.14 -8.59
C THR A 102 0.47 15.55 -8.93
N GLY A 103 1.30 16.57 -8.64
CA GLY A 103 0.90 17.98 -8.70
C GLY A 103 -0.08 18.39 -7.61
N ALA A 104 -0.31 17.55 -6.60
CA ALA A 104 -1.24 17.83 -5.51
C ALA A 104 -0.81 19.06 -4.73
N ALA A 105 -1.75 19.99 -4.48
CA ALA A 105 -1.52 21.18 -3.68
C ALA A 105 -1.16 20.82 -2.22
N ARG A 106 -1.77 19.75 -1.70
CA ARG A 106 -1.54 19.26 -0.33
C ARG A 106 -1.42 17.74 -0.29
N VAL A 107 -0.46 17.26 0.49
CA VAL A 107 -0.28 15.85 0.83
C VAL A 107 -0.06 15.76 2.33
N VAL A 108 -0.67 14.78 2.97
CA VAL A 108 -0.55 14.52 4.42
C VAL A 108 -0.21 13.06 4.63
N ALA A 109 0.95 12.79 5.19
CA ALA A 109 1.28 11.46 5.70
C ALA A 109 0.66 11.32 7.10
N PHE A 110 -0.23 10.35 7.30
CA PHE A 110 -1.00 10.22 8.54
C PHE A 110 -0.76 8.89 9.27
N ASP A 111 -0.26 7.89 8.57
CA ASP A 111 0.00 6.56 9.15
C ASP A 111 1.10 5.84 8.37
N HIS A 112 1.73 4.87 9.03
CA HIS A 112 2.68 3.96 8.41
C HIS A 112 2.63 2.58 9.07
N ILE A 113 3.05 1.56 8.35
CA ILE A 113 3.15 0.21 8.86
C ILE A 113 4.49 -0.39 8.47
N VAL A 114 5.33 -0.67 9.45
CA VAL A 114 6.57 -1.41 9.24
C VAL A 114 6.26 -2.91 9.21
N ARG A 115 6.72 -3.60 8.17
CA ARG A 115 6.51 -5.03 7.98
C ARG A 115 7.85 -5.74 7.77
N ASN A 116 8.15 -6.71 8.61
CA ASN A 116 9.34 -7.54 8.50
C ASN A 116 9.05 -8.93 9.09
N ALA A 117 9.22 -9.98 8.28
CA ALA A 117 8.88 -11.35 8.70
C ALA A 117 9.77 -11.84 9.86
N ALA A 118 11.07 -11.56 9.81
CA ALA A 118 12.00 -11.97 10.85
C ALA A 118 11.73 -11.25 12.18
N MET A 119 11.51 -9.94 12.12
CA MET A 119 11.21 -9.13 13.31
C MET A 119 9.84 -9.46 13.90
N ALA A 120 8.85 -9.74 13.08
CA ALA A 120 7.51 -10.11 13.52
C ALA A 120 7.46 -11.48 14.23
N ALA A 121 8.46 -12.34 14.03
CA ALA A 121 8.58 -13.63 14.68
C ALA A 121 9.18 -13.53 16.12
N LEU A 122 9.72 -12.38 16.51
CA LEU A 122 10.26 -12.15 17.83
C LEU A 122 9.13 -11.94 18.84
N GLU A 123 9.27 -12.56 20.02
CA GLU A 123 8.30 -12.39 21.10
C GLU A 123 8.19 -10.92 21.53
N GLY A 124 6.97 -10.44 21.72
CA GLY A 124 6.70 -9.04 22.09
C GLY A 124 6.86 -8.01 20.94
N SER A 125 7.14 -8.45 19.70
CA SER A 125 7.30 -7.56 18.58
C SER A 125 5.98 -6.90 18.17
N CYS A 126 5.98 -5.57 17.99
CA CYS A 126 4.89 -4.81 17.37
C CYS A 126 4.97 -4.78 15.84
N ILE A 127 6.03 -5.32 15.25
CA ILE A 127 6.24 -5.34 13.80
C ILE A 127 5.30 -6.35 13.15
N LYS A 128 4.66 -5.95 12.05
CA LYS A 128 3.68 -6.80 11.36
C LYS A 128 4.33 -7.70 10.31
N LEU A 129 3.72 -8.86 10.08
CA LEU A 129 4.09 -9.70 8.94
C LEU A 129 3.78 -8.98 7.60
N PRO A 130 4.56 -9.25 6.54
CA PRO A 130 4.20 -8.85 5.19
C PRO A 130 2.78 -9.28 4.81
N ALA A 131 2.07 -8.44 4.06
CA ALA A 131 0.73 -8.76 3.63
C ALA A 131 0.75 -9.94 2.65
N LYS A 132 -0.03 -10.98 2.96
CA LYS A 132 -0.09 -12.21 2.15
C LYS A 132 -1.22 -12.23 1.13
N ARG A 133 -2.09 -11.21 1.14
CA ARG A 133 -3.27 -11.14 0.27
C ARG A 133 -3.24 -9.84 -0.53
N VAL A 134 -3.56 -9.95 -1.82
CA VAL A 134 -3.78 -8.79 -2.70
C VAL A 134 -5.02 -8.03 -2.21
N HIS A 135 -4.90 -6.72 -2.02
CA HIS A 135 -5.98 -5.87 -1.52
C HIS A 135 -5.76 -4.41 -1.90
N ASN A 136 -6.81 -3.64 -1.85
CA ASN A 136 -6.78 -2.19 -1.84
C ASN A 136 -7.08 -1.70 -0.43
N ASP A 137 -6.39 -0.66 0.03
CA ASP A 137 -6.64 -0.05 1.33
C ASP A 137 -7.88 0.85 1.30
N TYR A 138 -8.16 1.46 0.13
CA TYR A 138 -9.26 2.39 -0.06
C TYR A 138 -10.15 2.00 -1.23
N THR A 139 -11.41 2.41 -1.13
CA THR A 139 -12.41 2.32 -2.20
C THR A 139 -12.75 3.72 -2.69
N ALA A 140 -13.45 3.83 -3.84
CA ALA A 140 -13.97 5.10 -4.34
C ALA A 140 -14.84 5.86 -3.31
N TRP A 141 -15.44 5.15 -2.35
CA TRP A 141 -16.24 5.76 -1.28
C TRP A 141 -15.38 6.11 -0.05
N SER A 142 -14.51 5.21 0.41
CA SER A 142 -13.75 5.40 1.66
C SER A 142 -12.59 6.39 1.50
N SER A 143 -12.03 6.53 0.30
CA SER A 143 -10.94 7.48 0.05
C SER A 143 -11.36 8.94 0.28
N PRO A 144 -12.43 9.46 -0.35
CA PRO A 144 -12.90 10.83 -0.08
C PRO A 144 -13.33 11.05 1.38
N LYS A 145 -13.89 10.01 2.03
CA LYS A 145 -14.21 10.07 3.44
C LYS A 145 -12.95 10.24 4.29
N GLY A 146 -11.91 9.45 4.06
CA GLY A 146 -10.64 9.55 4.77
C GLY A 146 -10.00 10.92 4.65
N VAL A 147 -10.03 11.52 3.45
CA VAL A 147 -9.54 12.89 3.22
C VAL A 147 -10.32 13.90 4.09
N ARG A 148 -11.66 13.82 4.13
CA ARG A 148 -12.48 14.70 4.97
C ARG A 148 -12.21 14.52 6.45
N ASP A 149 -12.05 13.28 6.90
CA ASP A 149 -11.78 12.97 8.31
C ASP A 149 -10.40 13.51 8.76
N LEU A 150 -9.41 13.51 7.85
CA LEU A 150 -8.04 13.99 8.14
C LEU A 150 -7.88 15.51 7.99
N MET A 151 -8.56 16.12 7.03
CA MET A 151 -8.36 17.52 6.64
C MET A 151 -9.50 18.44 7.08
N GLY A 152 -10.60 17.91 7.60
CA GLY A 152 -11.74 18.70 8.07
C GLY A 152 -12.34 19.56 6.95
N ASP A 153 -12.64 20.83 7.27
CA ASP A 153 -13.27 21.76 6.33
C ASP A 153 -12.39 22.14 5.13
N GLU A 154 -11.08 22.01 5.25
CA GLU A 154 -10.15 22.28 4.15
C GLU A 154 -10.32 21.28 2.98
N ALA A 155 -10.86 20.09 3.23
CA ALA A 155 -11.15 19.10 2.19
C ALA A 155 -12.25 19.55 1.20
N ARG A 156 -12.97 20.63 1.47
CA ARG A 156 -14.03 21.16 0.62
C ARG A 156 -13.53 22.10 -0.48
N SER A 157 -12.26 22.49 -0.42
CA SER A 157 -11.64 23.43 -1.35
C SER A 157 -10.69 22.77 -2.35
N CYS A 158 -10.66 21.44 -2.41
CA CYS A 158 -9.82 20.65 -3.34
C CYS A 158 -10.65 20.07 -4.49
#